data_94cd4f36492e30cc409a567a4ad77c58
#
_entry.id   94cd4f36492e30cc409a567a4ad77c58
#
_cell.length_a   1.000
_cell.length_b   1.000
_cell.length_c   1.000
_cell.angle_alpha   90.00
_cell.angle_beta   90.00
_cell.angle_gamma   90.00
#
_symmetry.space_group_name_H-M   'P 1'
#
loop_
_entity.id
_entity.type
_entity.pdbx_description
1 polymer ?
#
loop_
_entity_poly.entity_id
_entity_poly.type
_entity_poly.pdbx_seq_one_letter_code
_entity_poly.pdbx_strand_id
1 'polypeptide(L)'
;NMTVIPWTNADHFTCNEKFQGEFEVTLEIPAGGPYRIDTSLETKSTVPDLTWLYRGDCVLHLGVGNLFIIAGQSNSAGYSRDFCIDPPSMDVHLYRNRSKWDIASHPMNESTFARSLANEEMGVPGVSPYLAFGKTYGKMTGMPVGLIQTSLGGSPMERWNPKDGDLYLNMVDKIHETGG
;
A
#
# COMPACT_ATOMS: atom_id res chain seq x y z
N ASN A 1 16.76 2.20 -15.84
CA ASN A 1 16.74 2.18 -14.36
C ASN A 1 17.83 3.09 -13.85
N MET A 2 17.49 4.02 -13.00
CA MET A 2 18.42 4.93 -12.35
C MET A 2 18.46 4.60 -10.85
N THR A 3 19.67 4.48 -10.28
CA THR A 3 19.84 4.31 -8.84
C THR A 3 19.63 5.67 -8.17
N VAL A 4 18.63 5.78 -7.32
CA VAL A 4 18.30 7.00 -6.56
C VAL A 4 19.08 7.05 -5.26
N ILE A 5 19.11 5.92 -4.54
CA ILE A 5 19.89 5.72 -3.31
C ILE A 5 20.83 4.54 -3.57
N PRO A 6 22.15 4.71 -3.40
CA PRO A 6 23.12 3.62 -3.55
C PRO A 6 22.95 2.58 -2.43
N TRP A 7 23.64 1.47 -2.55
CA TRP A 7 23.75 0.48 -1.48
C TRP A 7 24.26 1.15 -0.21
N THR A 8 23.48 1.01 0.85
CA THR A 8 23.72 1.59 2.17
C THR A 8 23.69 0.49 3.21
N ASN A 9 24.64 0.51 4.15
CA ASN A 9 24.63 -0.43 5.27
C ASN A 9 23.43 -0.16 6.18
N ALA A 10 22.90 -1.22 6.79
CA ALA A 10 21.87 -1.07 7.82
C ALA A 10 22.41 -0.30 9.02
N ASP A 11 21.57 0.53 9.63
CA ASP A 11 21.92 1.33 10.81
C ASP A 11 22.11 0.42 12.04
N HIS A 12 21.28 -0.61 12.13
CA HIS A 12 21.31 -1.62 13.16
C HIS A 12 21.24 -3.01 12.55
N PHE A 13 22.08 -3.91 13.02
CA PHE A 13 22.06 -5.32 12.67
C PHE A 13 22.28 -6.16 13.94
N THR A 14 21.41 -7.10 14.19
CA THR A 14 21.55 -8.08 15.27
C THR A 14 21.51 -9.48 14.71
N CYS A 15 22.29 -10.40 15.30
CA CYS A 15 22.26 -11.81 14.93
C CYS A 15 22.30 -12.67 16.19
N ASN A 16 21.40 -13.63 16.31
CA ASN A 16 21.34 -14.56 17.43
C ASN A 16 22.20 -15.81 17.17
N GLU A 17 22.31 -16.69 18.15
CA GLU A 17 23.06 -17.94 18.07
C GLU A 17 22.52 -18.93 17.03
N LYS A 18 21.28 -18.73 16.55
CA LYS A 18 20.65 -19.54 15.49
C LYS A 18 20.86 -18.94 14.09
N PHE A 19 21.74 -17.95 13.97
CA PHE A 19 21.99 -17.21 12.72
C PHE A 19 20.74 -16.50 12.16
N GLN A 20 19.80 -16.12 13.01
CA GLN A 20 18.67 -15.27 12.68
C GLN A 20 19.03 -13.85 13.07
N GLY A 21 18.86 -12.93 12.16
CA GLY A 21 19.20 -11.52 12.38
C GLY A 21 18.07 -10.59 11.98
N GLU A 22 18.04 -9.46 12.64
CA GLU A 22 17.17 -8.34 12.32
C GLU A 22 18.03 -7.14 11.93
N PHE A 23 17.56 -6.36 10.99
CA PHE A 23 18.23 -5.13 10.58
C PHE A 23 17.22 -4.02 10.40
N GLU A 24 17.66 -2.81 10.60
CA GLU A 24 16.90 -1.59 10.40
C GLU A 24 17.73 -0.60 9.60
N VAL A 25 17.09 0.13 8.71
CA VAL A 25 17.71 1.22 7.96
C VAL A 25 16.65 2.28 7.68
N THR A 26 17.01 3.55 7.88
CA THR A 26 16.18 4.69 7.52
C THR A 26 16.65 5.27 6.18
N LEU A 27 15.75 5.40 5.23
CA LEU A 27 16.04 5.94 3.91
C LEU A 27 15.16 7.16 3.63
N GLU A 28 15.78 8.23 3.15
CA GLU A 28 15.05 9.38 2.61
C GLU A 28 14.82 9.19 1.12
N ILE A 29 13.56 8.91 0.76
CA ILE A 29 13.18 8.65 -0.63
C ILE A 29 12.47 9.89 -1.19
N PRO A 30 12.93 10.47 -2.29
CA PRO A 30 12.29 11.63 -2.88
C PRO A 30 10.87 11.30 -3.35
N ALA A 31 10.03 12.34 -3.42
CA ALA A 31 8.70 12.21 -4.00
C ALA A 31 8.78 11.75 -5.46
N GLY A 32 7.93 10.79 -5.84
CA GLY A 32 7.91 10.18 -7.17
C GLY A 32 7.82 8.65 -7.11
N GLY A 33 8.27 7.99 -8.15
CA GLY A 33 8.23 6.52 -8.30
C GLY A 33 7.87 6.10 -9.71
N PRO A 34 7.56 4.80 -9.93
CA PRO A 34 7.67 3.72 -8.96
C PRO A 34 9.13 3.38 -8.62
N TYR A 35 9.41 3.20 -7.36
CA TYR A 35 10.73 2.78 -6.88
C TYR A 35 10.77 1.28 -6.61
N ARG A 36 12.00 0.78 -6.53
CA ARG A 36 12.30 -0.56 -6.08
C ARG A 36 13.34 -0.48 -4.97
N ILE A 37 13.10 -1.20 -3.88
CA ILE A 37 14.07 -1.38 -2.80
C ILE A 37 14.56 -2.82 -2.87
N ASP A 38 15.85 -3.00 -2.97
CA ASP A 38 16.50 -4.30 -2.89
C ASP A 38 17.26 -4.43 -1.56
N THR A 39 17.25 -5.62 -0.98
CA THR A 39 18.06 -5.96 0.18
C THR A 39 19.12 -6.99 -0.21
N SER A 40 20.26 -6.98 0.47
CA SER A 40 21.29 -8.01 0.32
C SER A 40 22.06 -8.22 1.61
N LEU A 41 22.54 -9.44 1.80
CA LEU A 41 23.47 -9.79 2.86
C LEU A 41 24.86 -9.95 2.26
N GLU A 42 25.81 -9.15 2.74
CA GLU A 42 27.22 -9.29 2.41
C GLU A 42 27.89 -10.17 3.47
N THR A 43 28.59 -11.20 3.04
CA THR A 43 29.36 -12.08 3.93
C THR A 43 30.80 -12.15 3.48
N LYS A 44 31.72 -12.11 4.45
CA LYS A 44 33.13 -12.35 4.18
C LYS A 44 33.36 -13.82 3.81
N SER A 45 34.05 -14.05 2.72
CA SER A 45 34.56 -15.37 2.35
C SER A 45 35.75 -15.78 3.19
N THR A 46 35.99 -17.08 3.31
CA THR A 46 37.26 -17.62 3.80
C THR A 46 38.39 -17.45 2.79
N VAL A 47 38.09 -17.15 1.54
CA VAL A 47 39.05 -16.80 0.49
C VAL A 47 39.36 -15.31 0.63
N PRO A 48 40.67 -14.92 0.74
CA PRO A 48 41.06 -13.53 0.81
C PRO A 48 40.49 -12.71 -0.37
N ASP A 49 40.06 -11.51 -0.08
CA ASP A 49 39.51 -10.53 -1.05
C ASP A 49 38.25 -10.96 -1.80
N LEU A 50 37.56 -12.02 -1.36
CA LEU A 50 36.30 -12.43 -1.91
C LEU A 50 35.13 -12.13 -0.94
N THR A 51 34.19 -11.36 -1.43
CA THR A 51 32.94 -11.06 -0.73
C THR A 51 31.77 -11.73 -1.45
N TRP A 52 30.93 -12.43 -0.72
CA TRP A 52 29.70 -13.01 -1.25
C TRP A 52 28.53 -12.10 -0.96
N LEU A 53 27.74 -11.83 -2.00
CA LEU A 53 26.51 -11.05 -1.89
C LEU A 53 25.32 -11.97 -2.08
N TYR A 54 24.55 -12.15 -1.01
CA TYR A 54 23.29 -12.89 -1.07
C TYR A 54 22.14 -11.90 -1.26
N ARG A 55 21.43 -12.04 -2.37
CA ARG A 55 20.27 -11.22 -2.63
C ARG A 55 19.14 -11.59 -1.68
N GLY A 56 18.60 -10.59 -1.00
CA GLY A 56 17.42 -10.70 -0.15
C GLY A 56 16.12 -10.38 -0.89
N ASP A 57 15.09 -10.14 -0.14
CA ASP A 57 13.79 -9.71 -0.65
C ASP A 57 13.86 -8.31 -1.26
N CYS A 58 12.88 -7.99 -2.07
CA CYS A 58 12.73 -6.67 -2.64
C CYS A 58 11.29 -6.17 -2.50
N VAL A 59 11.14 -4.86 -2.32
CA VAL A 59 9.86 -4.15 -2.44
C VAL A 59 9.78 -3.57 -3.84
N LEU A 60 8.74 -3.94 -4.57
CA LEU A 60 8.48 -3.44 -5.91
C LEU A 60 7.36 -2.39 -5.88
N HIS A 61 7.39 -1.48 -6.85
CA HIS A 61 6.33 -0.50 -7.09
C HIS A 61 6.04 0.41 -5.88
N LEU A 62 7.08 0.80 -5.14
CA LEU A 62 6.94 1.78 -4.07
C LEU A 62 6.73 3.18 -4.66
N GLY A 63 5.63 3.84 -4.28
CA GLY A 63 5.36 5.24 -4.62
C GLY A 63 5.52 6.14 -3.40
N VAL A 64 6.13 7.31 -3.59
CA VAL A 64 6.17 8.38 -2.61
C VAL A 64 5.36 9.55 -3.16
N GLY A 65 4.12 9.71 -2.69
CA GLY A 65 3.16 10.62 -3.28
C GLY A 65 2.01 10.96 -2.34
N ASN A 66 0.84 11.22 -2.92
CA ASN A 66 -0.33 11.66 -2.16
C ASN A 66 -1.24 10.49 -1.77
N LEU A 67 -1.69 10.50 -0.52
CA LEU A 67 -2.65 9.53 0.01
C LEU A 67 -4.06 10.13 0.03
N PHE A 68 -5.05 9.34 -0.40
CA PHE A 68 -6.46 9.69 -0.40
C PHE A 68 -7.28 8.61 0.27
N ILE A 69 -8.20 9.02 1.13
CA ILE A 69 -9.10 8.11 1.83
C ILE A 69 -10.40 8.02 1.05
N ILE A 70 -10.86 6.81 0.78
CA ILE A 70 -12.14 6.51 0.19
C ILE A 70 -13.11 6.17 1.32
N ALA A 71 -13.95 7.12 1.71
CA ALA A 71 -14.94 6.97 2.77
C ALA A 71 -16.36 7.19 2.25
N GLY A 72 -17.33 6.54 2.83
CA GLY A 72 -18.73 6.67 2.49
C GLY A 72 -19.44 5.33 2.32
N GLN A 73 -20.55 5.34 1.58
CA GLN A 73 -21.37 4.15 1.36
C GLN A 73 -21.25 3.59 -0.08
N SER A 74 -22.33 3.05 -0.64
CA SER A 74 -22.32 2.28 -1.90
C SER A 74 -21.60 2.95 -3.08
N ASN A 75 -21.79 4.24 -3.29
CA ASN A 75 -21.10 4.96 -4.38
C ASN A 75 -19.59 5.00 -4.17
N SER A 76 -19.16 5.11 -2.93
CA SER A 76 -17.73 5.09 -2.57
C SER A 76 -17.15 3.68 -2.50
N ALA A 77 -17.96 2.70 -2.09
CA ALA A 77 -17.55 1.29 -2.08
C ALA A 77 -17.37 0.72 -3.49
N GLY A 78 -18.15 1.25 -4.47
CA GLY A 78 -18.10 0.83 -5.88
C GLY A 78 -19.10 -0.30 -6.18
N TYR A 79 -20.28 0.07 -6.63
CA TYR A 79 -21.35 -0.89 -6.96
C TYR A 79 -21.78 -0.82 -8.42
N SER A 80 -21.09 -0.03 -9.25
CA SER A 80 -21.41 -0.04 -10.68
C SER A 80 -21.10 -1.41 -11.28
N ARG A 81 -22.07 -1.92 -12.03
CA ARG A 81 -21.96 -3.17 -12.78
C ARG A 81 -21.86 -2.94 -14.29
N ASP A 82 -21.85 -1.69 -14.68
CA ASP A 82 -21.68 -1.34 -16.08
C ASP A 82 -20.29 -1.73 -16.56
N PHE A 83 -20.22 -2.19 -17.79
CA PHE A 83 -18.93 -2.53 -18.39
C PHE A 83 -18.08 -1.27 -18.51
N CYS A 84 -16.91 -1.31 -17.89
CA CYS A 84 -15.95 -0.23 -17.93
C CYS A 84 -14.56 -0.79 -18.19
N ILE A 85 -13.86 -0.22 -19.17
CA ILE A 85 -12.44 -0.51 -19.40
C ILE A 85 -11.63 0.50 -18.59
N ASP A 86 -11.21 0.09 -17.42
CA ASP A 86 -10.40 0.91 -16.50
C ASP A 86 -9.19 0.10 -15.99
N PRO A 87 -8.16 -0.11 -16.84
CA PRO A 87 -7.02 -0.94 -16.48
C PRO A 87 -6.19 -0.29 -15.36
N PRO A 88 -5.53 -1.10 -14.52
CA PRO A 88 -4.60 -0.62 -13.51
C PRO A 88 -3.49 0.27 -14.07
N SER A 89 -2.94 1.13 -13.21
CA SER A 89 -1.74 1.92 -13.48
C SER A 89 -0.71 1.69 -12.38
N MET A 90 0.56 1.66 -12.75
CA MET A 90 1.68 1.48 -11.82
C MET A 90 1.84 2.64 -10.83
N ASP A 91 1.24 3.79 -11.14
CA ASP A 91 1.32 4.99 -10.29
C ASP A 91 0.16 5.10 -9.30
N VAL A 92 -0.79 4.14 -9.32
CA VAL A 92 -1.95 4.15 -8.43
C VAL A 92 -2.00 2.87 -7.61
N HIS A 93 -1.87 3.03 -6.31
CA HIS A 93 -1.87 1.94 -5.34
C HIS A 93 -3.12 2.00 -4.47
N LEU A 94 -3.54 0.85 -3.96
CA LEU A 94 -4.70 0.68 -3.11
C LEU A 94 -4.31 -0.07 -1.84
N TYR A 95 -4.59 0.53 -0.69
CA TYR A 95 -4.54 -0.17 0.59
C TYR A 95 -5.86 -0.92 0.81
N ARG A 96 -5.78 -2.23 0.67
CA ARG A 96 -6.95 -3.11 0.67
C ARG A 96 -7.39 -3.49 2.09
N ASN A 97 -8.58 -4.02 2.22
CA ASN A 97 -9.15 -4.50 3.50
C ASN A 97 -8.31 -5.59 4.18
N ARG A 98 -7.46 -6.29 3.44
CA ARG A 98 -6.48 -7.26 3.97
C ARG A 98 -5.22 -6.63 4.57
N SER A 99 -5.21 -5.31 4.78
CA SER A 99 -4.08 -4.53 5.30
C SER A 99 -2.79 -4.72 4.48
N LYS A 100 -2.92 -4.63 3.16
CA LYS A 100 -1.80 -4.69 2.23
C LYS A 100 -1.96 -3.69 1.09
N TRP A 101 -0.86 -3.07 0.73
CA TRP A 101 -0.75 -2.31 -0.50
C TRP A 101 -0.72 -3.23 -1.72
N ASP A 102 -1.40 -2.82 -2.77
CA ASP A 102 -1.44 -3.48 -4.06
C ASP A 102 -1.61 -2.44 -5.17
N ILE A 103 -1.34 -2.81 -6.42
CA ILE A 103 -1.71 -1.94 -7.55
C ILE A 103 -3.23 -1.83 -7.58
N ALA A 104 -3.73 -0.60 -7.68
CA ALA A 104 -5.16 -0.36 -7.63
C ALA A 104 -5.86 -0.99 -8.84
N SER A 105 -6.90 -1.77 -8.56
CA SER A 105 -7.73 -2.44 -9.55
C SER A 105 -9.15 -2.64 -9.01
N HIS A 106 -10.12 -2.75 -9.89
CA HIS A 106 -11.48 -3.11 -9.50
C HIS A 106 -11.62 -4.61 -9.19
N PRO A 107 -12.51 -4.97 -8.27
CA PRO A 107 -13.20 -4.10 -7.33
C PRO A 107 -12.22 -3.50 -6.30
N MET A 108 -12.47 -2.26 -5.89
CA MET A 108 -11.59 -1.58 -4.92
C MET A 108 -11.96 -1.91 -3.47
N ASN A 109 -13.20 -2.23 -3.19
CA ASN A 109 -13.62 -2.80 -1.91
C ASN A 109 -13.68 -4.33 -2.02
N GLU A 110 -13.59 -5.03 -0.90
CA GLU A 110 -13.50 -6.49 -0.85
C GLU A 110 -14.62 -7.07 0.02
N SER A 111 -15.17 -8.21 -0.42
CA SER A 111 -16.18 -8.99 0.30
C SER A 111 -15.63 -10.29 0.89
N THR A 112 -14.34 -10.57 0.69
CA THR A 112 -13.67 -11.78 1.17
C THR A 112 -12.24 -11.49 1.57
N PHE A 113 -11.70 -12.30 2.47
CA PHE A 113 -10.32 -12.20 2.97
C PHE A 113 -9.99 -10.84 3.62
N ALA A 114 -11.01 -10.10 4.08
CA ALA A 114 -10.80 -8.84 4.77
C ALA A 114 -10.21 -9.10 6.16
N ARG A 115 -9.10 -8.43 6.48
CA ARG A 115 -8.55 -8.44 7.84
C ARG A 115 -9.36 -7.51 8.75
N SER A 116 -9.77 -6.37 8.22
CA SER A 116 -10.70 -5.48 8.90
C SER A 116 -12.13 -5.80 8.48
N LEU A 117 -12.94 -6.31 9.40
CA LEU A 117 -14.32 -6.70 9.14
C LEU A 117 -15.29 -5.50 9.16
N ALA A 118 -14.88 -4.35 9.68
CA ALA A 118 -15.75 -3.18 9.80
C ALA A 118 -16.30 -2.73 8.45
N ASN A 119 -15.48 -2.73 7.41
CA ASN A 119 -15.88 -2.36 6.06
C ASN A 119 -15.79 -3.53 5.05
N GLU A 120 -15.88 -4.76 5.52
CA GLU A 120 -16.04 -5.93 4.65
C GLU A 120 -17.37 -5.85 3.93
N GLU A 121 -17.34 -5.93 2.61
CA GLU A 121 -18.53 -5.73 1.80
C GLU A 121 -19.40 -7.00 1.75
N MET A 122 -20.67 -6.86 2.09
CA MET A 122 -21.63 -7.98 2.11
C MET A 122 -22.15 -8.36 0.72
N GLY A 123 -22.06 -7.45 -0.23
CA GLY A 123 -22.51 -7.65 -1.60
C GLY A 123 -21.36 -8.03 -2.53
N VAL A 124 -21.64 -7.99 -3.82
CA VAL A 124 -20.62 -8.14 -4.86
C VAL A 124 -20.17 -6.75 -5.30
N PRO A 125 -19.00 -6.28 -4.84
CA PRO A 125 -18.48 -4.99 -5.26
C PRO A 125 -18.19 -4.98 -6.76
N GLY A 126 -18.28 -3.80 -7.35
CA GLY A 126 -18.09 -3.57 -8.77
C GLY A 126 -17.08 -2.44 -9.03
N VAL A 127 -17.40 -1.60 -10.02
CA VAL A 127 -16.55 -0.49 -10.43
C VAL A 127 -16.86 0.75 -9.59
N SER A 128 -15.82 1.52 -9.27
CA SER A 128 -15.89 2.83 -8.61
C SER A 128 -15.11 3.88 -9.39
N PRO A 129 -15.33 5.19 -9.17
CA PRO A 129 -14.63 6.25 -9.92
C PRO A 129 -13.18 6.46 -9.47
N TYR A 130 -12.72 5.83 -8.39
CA TYR A 130 -11.48 6.23 -7.73
C TYR A 130 -10.21 5.76 -8.44
N LEU A 131 -10.25 4.68 -9.22
CA LEU A 131 -9.11 4.32 -10.06
C LEU A 131 -8.90 5.36 -11.16
N ALA A 132 -9.97 5.79 -11.83
CA ALA A 132 -9.92 6.86 -12.82
C ALA A 132 -9.48 8.19 -12.19
N PHE A 133 -9.96 8.51 -10.97
CA PHE A 133 -9.50 9.65 -10.19
C PHE A 133 -7.98 9.58 -9.96
N GLY A 134 -7.47 8.46 -9.40
CA GLY A 134 -6.05 8.31 -9.11
C GLY A 134 -5.17 8.47 -10.35
N LYS A 135 -5.55 7.85 -11.47
CA LYS A 135 -4.84 7.99 -12.74
C LYS A 135 -4.85 9.42 -13.27
N THR A 136 -5.99 10.10 -13.18
CA THR A 136 -6.12 11.49 -13.64
C THR A 136 -5.29 12.43 -12.78
N TYR A 137 -5.39 12.29 -11.46
CA TYR A 137 -4.63 13.09 -10.51
C TYR A 137 -3.12 12.87 -10.69
N GLY A 138 -2.68 11.62 -10.73
CA GLY A 138 -1.27 11.29 -10.94
C GLY A 138 -0.72 11.86 -12.25
N LYS A 139 -1.50 11.77 -13.34
CA LYS A 139 -1.11 12.38 -14.63
C LYS A 139 -1.00 13.91 -14.56
N MET A 140 -1.89 14.57 -13.83
CA MET A 140 -1.88 16.03 -13.70
C MET A 140 -0.75 16.54 -12.81
N THR A 141 -0.40 15.82 -11.77
CA THR A 141 0.57 16.26 -10.76
C THR A 141 1.97 15.65 -10.95
N GLY A 142 2.10 14.59 -11.72
CA GLY A 142 3.33 13.80 -11.84
C GLY A 142 3.64 12.97 -10.58
N MET A 143 2.69 12.83 -9.65
CA MET A 143 2.88 12.18 -8.36
C MET A 143 2.14 10.85 -8.28
N PRO A 144 2.74 9.80 -7.70
CA PRO A 144 2.05 8.57 -7.37
C PRO A 144 0.88 8.81 -6.42
N VAL A 145 -0.13 7.97 -6.49
CA VAL A 145 -1.36 8.06 -5.70
C VAL A 145 -1.56 6.79 -4.90
N GLY A 146 -1.74 6.95 -3.60
CA GLY A 146 -2.21 5.90 -2.71
C GLY A 146 -3.68 6.13 -2.33
N LEU A 147 -4.49 5.09 -2.49
CA LEU A 147 -5.91 5.08 -2.14
C LEU A 147 -6.10 4.16 -0.93
N ILE A 148 -6.80 4.64 0.09
CA ILE A 148 -7.09 3.86 1.30
C ILE A 148 -8.58 3.58 1.33
N GLN A 149 -8.95 2.30 1.15
CA GLN A 149 -10.36 1.91 1.10
C GLN A 149 -10.94 1.70 2.50
N THR A 150 -11.98 2.48 2.82
CA THR A 150 -12.67 2.41 4.12
C THR A 150 -14.19 2.43 4.00
N SER A 151 -14.75 2.60 2.79
CA SER A 151 -16.18 2.67 2.59
C SER A 151 -16.89 1.33 2.78
N LEU A 152 -18.20 1.41 3.08
CA LEU A 152 -19.07 0.25 3.17
C LEU A 152 -20.46 0.56 2.59
N GLY A 153 -20.94 -0.29 1.69
CA GLY A 153 -22.28 -0.17 1.11
C GLY A 153 -23.39 -0.23 2.15
N GLY A 154 -24.40 0.65 2.02
CA GLY A 154 -25.56 0.69 2.92
C GLY A 154 -25.25 1.14 4.35
N SER A 155 -24.07 1.67 4.63
CA SER A 155 -23.69 2.08 5.98
C SER A 155 -24.46 3.32 6.43
N PRO A 156 -25.11 3.31 7.62
CA PRO A 156 -25.75 4.48 8.19
C PRO A 156 -24.74 5.43 8.83
N MET A 157 -25.14 6.69 9.02
CA MET A 157 -24.26 7.76 9.54
C MET A 157 -23.75 7.49 10.98
N GLU A 158 -24.50 6.75 11.78
CA GLU A 158 -24.11 6.39 13.15
C GLU A 158 -22.79 5.62 13.17
N ARG A 159 -22.54 4.77 12.17
CA ARG A 159 -21.28 4.01 12.03
C ARG A 159 -20.09 4.90 11.65
N TRP A 160 -20.35 6.13 11.23
CA TRP A 160 -19.35 7.15 10.91
C TRP A 160 -19.18 8.21 12.01
N ASN A 161 -19.78 7.99 13.19
CA ASN A 161 -19.63 8.90 14.33
C ASN A 161 -18.17 8.89 14.82
N PRO A 162 -17.50 10.07 14.94
CA PRO A 162 -16.11 10.12 15.41
C PRO A 162 -15.87 9.59 16.83
N LYS A 163 -16.90 9.49 17.66
CA LYS A 163 -16.75 9.04 19.05
C LYS A 163 -16.73 7.51 19.18
N ASP A 164 -17.59 6.83 18.44
CA ASP A 164 -17.90 5.41 18.66
C ASP A 164 -18.28 4.65 17.39
N GLY A 165 -18.31 5.32 16.25
CA GLY A 165 -18.62 4.69 14.97
C GLY A 165 -17.49 3.76 14.51
N ASP A 166 -17.82 2.50 14.32
CA ASP A 166 -16.85 1.46 13.96
C ASP A 166 -16.17 1.71 12.60
N LEU A 167 -16.89 2.28 11.63
CA LEU A 167 -16.33 2.64 10.33
C LEU A 167 -15.38 3.84 10.43
N TYR A 168 -15.71 4.82 11.27
CA TYR A 168 -14.82 5.95 11.51
C TYR A 168 -13.53 5.48 12.19
N LEU A 169 -13.64 4.67 13.23
CA LEU A 169 -12.47 4.14 13.95
C LEU A 169 -11.61 3.26 13.02
N ASN A 170 -12.22 2.38 12.24
CA ASN A 170 -11.50 1.60 11.22
C ASN A 170 -10.80 2.47 10.17
N MET A 171 -11.40 3.58 9.77
CA MET A 171 -10.78 4.53 8.86
C MET A 171 -9.52 5.16 9.50
N VAL A 172 -9.61 5.58 10.75
CA VAL A 172 -8.47 6.16 11.49
C VAL A 172 -7.36 5.13 11.67
N ASP A 173 -7.70 3.90 12.04
CA ASP A 173 -6.72 2.81 12.18
C ASP A 173 -5.96 2.55 10.88
N LYS A 174 -6.67 2.49 9.75
CA LYS A 174 -6.03 2.33 8.43
C LYS A 174 -5.13 3.50 8.04
N ILE A 175 -5.49 4.73 8.42
CA ILE A 175 -4.64 5.89 8.21
C ILE A 175 -3.33 5.72 8.99
N HIS A 176 -3.40 5.35 10.26
CA HIS A 176 -2.21 5.12 11.08
C HIS A 176 -1.37 3.94 10.57
N GLU A 177 -2.00 2.84 10.15
CA GLU A 177 -1.29 1.70 9.53
C GLU A 177 -0.52 2.10 8.26
N THR A 178 -0.95 3.13 7.56
CA THR A 178 -0.34 3.61 6.31
C THR A 178 0.61 4.78 6.50
N GLY A 179 0.87 5.20 7.73
CA GLY A 179 1.84 6.24 8.08
C GLY A 179 1.28 7.66 8.02
N GLY A 180 -0.04 7.81 8.15
CA GLY A 180 -0.75 9.10 8.20
C GLY A 180 -1.01 9.60 9.63
#